data_6cd368ae1f5d179f95f28d7e31c51e96
#
_entry.id   6cd368ae1f5d179f95f28d7e31c51e96
#
_cell.length_a   1.000
_cell.length_b   1.000
_cell.length_c   1.000
_cell.angle_alpha   90.00
_cell.angle_beta   90.00
_cell.angle_gamma   90.00
#
_symmetry.space_group_name_H-M   'P 1'
#
loop_
_entity.id
_entity.type
_entity.pdbx_description
1 polymer ?
#
loop_
_entity_poly.entity_id
_entity_poly.type
_entity_poly.pdbx_seq_one_letter_code
_entity_poly.pdbx_strand_id
1 'polypeptide(L)'
;MTGALQGATAGLYASARAPGKIILAGEHFVVLGAPAVSMAVNLHAFATAQATPDGELKVEANIPLSILGRGERASRPDTKELLEPFRLAARESLDSLERRKAGVSIEVECKIPIGAGLGSSAATAVAIIAATSRAYGAKLDRPRICQIAFGPESYLHGSPSGVDQATSTYGGLIQFSKPDKVKRLRLKRMPSILVCDTNVHRSTKSLVGSVVKRAQSDSETFRSRLGEVSEISASVVRALRRGDDVELGELMNRNHELLVQIGVSHPMLDRLVRAAREAGAFGAKMTGAGGGGCMIALCEDEEEAFRIGSVLRRRGGSPYLVSLDPAGVVSSTNGTVLK
;
A
#
# COMPACT_ATOMS: atom_id res chain seq x y z
N MET A 1 20.75 18.33 -38.91
CA MET A 1 20.20 19.34 -38.01
C MET A 1 19.94 18.69 -36.66
N THR A 2 21.01 18.53 -35.89
CA THR A 2 21.04 17.97 -34.54
C THR A 2 21.58 19.05 -33.63
N GLY A 3 20.74 19.88 -33.13
CA GLY A 3 21.10 20.92 -32.20
C GLY A 3 19.88 21.57 -31.62
N ALA A 4 19.86 21.60 -30.29
CA ALA A 4 18.96 22.34 -29.44
C ALA A 4 17.97 21.52 -28.60
N LEU A 5 18.50 20.79 -27.59
CA LEU A 5 17.83 20.58 -26.30
C LEU A 5 18.89 20.41 -25.20
N GLN A 6 19.97 21.20 -25.25
CA GLN A 6 20.87 21.42 -24.11
C GLN A 6 20.53 22.80 -23.49
N GLY A 7 19.31 22.95 -23.01
CA GLY A 7 18.86 24.11 -22.24
C GLY A 7 18.75 23.74 -20.78
N ALA A 8 19.56 24.36 -19.96
CA ALA A 8 19.64 24.30 -18.51
C ALA A 8 18.30 24.04 -17.81
N THR A 9 18.08 22.83 -17.35
CA THR A 9 17.00 22.48 -16.40
C THR A 9 17.48 22.47 -14.94
N ALA A 10 18.51 23.29 -14.65
CA ALA A 10 18.95 23.49 -13.28
C ALA A 10 17.85 24.20 -12.50
N GLY A 11 17.19 23.49 -11.57
CA GLY A 11 16.34 24.11 -10.59
C GLY A 11 14.85 23.83 -10.63
N LEU A 12 14.33 22.96 -11.51
CA LEU A 12 12.91 22.60 -11.44
C LEU A 12 12.66 21.70 -10.22
N TYR A 13 11.99 22.28 -9.22
CA TYR A 13 11.40 21.51 -8.12
C TYR A 13 10.10 20.85 -8.58
N ALA A 14 9.97 19.59 -8.31
CA ALA A 14 8.75 18.85 -8.56
C ALA A 14 8.34 18.09 -7.31
N SER A 15 7.07 18.06 -7.04
CA SER A 15 6.51 17.29 -5.92
C SER A 15 5.47 16.29 -6.39
N ALA A 16 5.37 15.19 -5.67
CA ALA A 16 4.31 14.21 -5.87
C ALA A 16 3.85 13.65 -4.52
N ARG A 17 2.60 13.19 -4.50
CA ARG A 17 2.06 12.39 -3.41
C ARG A 17 1.39 11.14 -3.96
N ALA A 18 1.42 10.08 -3.18
CA ALA A 18 0.69 8.86 -3.48
C ALA A 18 0.06 8.29 -2.21
N PRO A 19 -1.16 7.73 -2.29
CA PRO A 19 -1.89 7.22 -1.15
C PRO A 19 -1.40 5.84 -0.72
N GLY A 20 -1.57 5.54 0.56
CA GLY A 20 -1.57 4.19 1.09
C GLY A 20 -2.81 3.40 0.64
N LYS A 21 -2.91 2.17 1.10
CA LYS A 21 -4.01 1.27 0.75
C LYS A 21 -4.45 0.40 1.92
N ILE A 22 -5.68 -0.10 1.80
CA ILE A 22 -6.20 -1.26 2.53
C ILE A 22 -6.69 -2.31 1.54
N ILE A 23 -6.77 -3.56 1.98
CA ILE A 23 -7.33 -4.65 1.18
C ILE A 23 -8.62 -5.12 1.84
N LEU A 24 -9.72 -5.12 1.09
CA LEU A 24 -11.04 -5.57 1.53
C LEU A 24 -11.21 -7.08 1.36
N ALA A 25 -10.60 -7.67 0.32
CA ALA A 25 -10.56 -9.10 0.10
C ALA A 25 -9.39 -9.50 -0.80
N GLY A 26 -8.88 -10.74 -0.64
CA GLY A 26 -7.91 -11.34 -1.55
C GLY A 26 -6.45 -11.27 -1.11
N GLU A 27 -6.15 -10.80 0.13
CA GLU A 27 -4.80 -10.84 0.68
C GLU A 27 -4.18 -12.23 0.54
N HIS A 28 -2.87 -12.31 0.31
CA HIS A 28 -2.09 -13.52 0.06
C HIS A 28 -2.53 -14.32 -1.17
N PHE A 29 -3.81 -14.60 -1.32
CA PHE A 29 -4.34 -15.38 -2.44
C PHE A 29 -4.16 -14.68 -3.78
N VAL A 30 -4.02 -13.35 -3.80
CA VAL A 30 -3.69 -12.58 -5.01
C VAL A 30 -2.31 -12.94 -5.59
N VAL A 31 -1.35 -13.37 -4.76
CA VAL A 31 -0.06 -13.88 -5.23
C VAL A 31 -0.24 -15.21 -5.98
N LEU A 32 -1.26 -15.98 -5.60
CA LEU A 32 -1.62 -17.27 -6.18
C LEU A 32 -2.63 -17.16 -7.34
N GLY A 33 -3.06 -15.95 -7.70
CA GLY A 33 -3.92 -15.69 -8.86
C GLY A 33 -5.38 -15.32 -8.55
N ALA A 34 -5.84 -15.35 -7.28
CA ALA A 34 -7.16 -14.83 -6.94
C ALA A 34 -7.23 -13.31 -7.17
N PRO A 35 -8.40 -12.75 -7.52
CA PRO A 35 -8.57 -11.31 -7.54
C PRO A 35 -8.55 -10.73 -6.13
N ALA A 36 -7.99 -9.52 -5.99
CA ALA A 36 -8.07 -8.74 -4.77
C ALA A 36 -8.92 -7.49 -4.98
N VAL A 37 -9.59 -7.03 -3.93
CA VAL A 37 -10.29 -5.75 -3.87
C VAL A 37 -9.56 -4.85 -2.88
N SER A 38 -9.04 -3.73 -3.34
CA SER A 38 -8.29 -2.79 -2.51
C SER A 38 -8.76 -1.35 -2.69
N MET A 39 -8.55 -0.56 -1.66
CA MET A 39 -8.96 0.84 -1.57
C MET A 39 -7.76 1.71 -1.24
N ALA A 40 -7.54 2.75 -2.03
CA ALA A 40 -6.59 3.81 -1.70
C ALA A 40 -7.16 4.68 -0.56
N VAL A 41 -6.33 5.01 0.42
CA VAL A 41 -6.73 5.76 1.61
C VAL A 41 -6.01 7.10 1.71
N ASN A 42 -6.63 8.07 2.39
CA ASN A 42 -6.15 9.44 2.55
C ASN A 42 -4.90 9.60 3.45
N LEU A 43 -4.10 8.57 3.58
CA LEU A 43 -2.78 8.58 4.18
C LEU A 43 -1.75 8.57 3.05
N HIS A 44 -0.83 9.53 3.01
CA HIS A 44 0.02 9.74 1.85
C HIS A 44 1.51 9.63 2.17
N ALA A 45 2.27 9.19 1.17
CA ALA A 45 3.68 9.45 1.04
C ALA A 45 3.89 10.61 0.07
N PHE A 46 4.85 11.47 0.39
CA PHE A 46 5.22 12.65 -0.38
C PHE A 46 6.67 12.53 -0.82
N ALA A 47 6.96 12.99 -2.02
CA ALA A 47 8.31 13.11 -2.52
C ALA A 47 8.49 14.47 -3.20
N THR A 48 9.58 15.16 -2.88
CA THR A 48 10.04 16.36 -3.60
C THR A 48 11.34 16.02 -4.30
N ALA A 49 11.44 16.28 -5.60
CA ALA A 49 12.59 15.95 -6.41
C ALA A 49 13.13 17.20 -7.12
N GLN A 50 14.46 17.32 -7.17
CA GLN A 50 15.19 18.36 -7.90
C GLN A 50 16.25 17.69 -8.79
N ALA A 51 16.25 18.02 -10.07
CA ALA A 51 17.31 17.60 -10.99
C ALA A 51 18.65 18.22 -10.57
N THR A 52 19.71 17.42 -10.52
CA THR A 52 21.06 17.89 -10.18
C THR A 52 22.02 17.76 -11.36
N PRO A 53 22.95 18.72 -11.55
CA PRO A 53 23.85 18.70 -12.68
C PRO A 53 25.02 17.72 -12.54
N ASP A 54 25.32 17.26 -11.32
CA ASP A 54 26.48 16.43 -10.97
C ASP A 54 26.31 14.94 -11.28
N GLY A 55 25.11 14.52 -11.69
CA GLY A 55 24.78 13.13 -11.93
C GLY A 55 24.58 12.30 -10.65
N GLU A 56 24.61 12.93 -9.46
CA GLU A 56 24.42 12.24 -8.18
C GLU A 56 22.94 11.92 -7.92
N LEU A 57 22.68 10.71 -7.42
CA LEU A 57 21.36 10.30 -6.96
C LEU A 57 21.34 10.30 -5.43
N LYS A 58 20.65 11.26 -4.85
CA LYS A 58 20.52 11.44 -3.42
C LYS A 58 19.08 11.28 -2.99
N VAL A 59 18.84 10.43 -1.99
CA VAL A 59 17.52 10.25 -1.38
C VAL A 59 17.65 10.44 0.12
N GLU A 60 16.88 11.38 0.64
CA GLU A 60 16.74 11.65 2.07
C GLU A 60 15.30 11.36 2.49
N ALA A 61 15.13 10.61 3.58
CA ALA A 61 13.81 10.30 4.10
C ALA A 61 13.76 10.66 5.58
N ASN A 62 12.76 11.41 5.97
CA ASN A 62 12.45 11.66 7.36
C ASN A 62 11.69 10.44 7.93
N ILE A 63 12.46 9.44 8.38
CA ILE A 63 11.90 8.21 8.97
C ILE A 63 11.95 8.36 10.49
N PRO A 64 10.81 8.30 11.20
CA PRO A 64 10.82 8.36 12.66
C PRO A 64 11.68 7.25 13.27
N LEU A 65 12.60 7.63 14.18
CA LEU A 65 13.51 6.69 14.87
C LEU A 65 12.78 5.57 15.64
N SER A 66 11.51 5.78 16.01
CA SER A 66 10.67 4.77 16.65
C SER A 66 10.40 3.53 15.77
N ILE A 67 10.63 3.63 14.45
CA ILE A 67 10.43 2.55 13.48
C ILE A 67 11.72 1.75 13.29
N LEU A 68 12.87 2.35 13.57
CA LEU A 68 14.19 1.76 13.36
C LEU A 68 14.66 0.81 14.46
N GLY A 69 13.84 0.53 15.50
CA GLY A 69 14.34 -0.31 16.57
C GLY A 69 13.51 -0.46 17.84
N ARG A 70 12.32 -1.01 17.77
CA ARG A 70 11.68 -1.68 18.91
C ARG A 70 11.59 -3.18 18.66
N GLY A 71 12.73 -3.84 18.58
CA GLY A 71 12.85 -5.28 18.56
C GLY A 71 14.30 -5.65 18.81
N GLU A 72 14.50 -6.56 19.75
CA GLU A 72 15.74 -7.15 20.26
C GLU A 72 16.97 -7.01 19.36
N ARG A 73 18.06 -6.45 19.91
CA ARG A 73 19.50 -6.58 19.54
C ARG A 73 19.90 -6.94 18.08
N ALA A 74 19.05 -6.74 17.10
CA ALA A 74 19.45 -6.73 15.71
C ALA A 74 20.21 -5.44 15.45
N SER A 75 21.41 -5.52 14.91
CA SER A 75 22.19 -4.39 14.42
C SER A 75 21.28 -3.42 13.68
N ARG A 76 21.32 -2.11 14.03
CA ARG A 76 20.57 -1.08 13.30
C ARG A 76 20.86 -1.26 11.82
N PRO A 77 19.83 -1.48 10.97
CA PRO A 77 20.09 -1.60 9.54
C PRO A 77 20.81 -0.33 9.07
N ASP A 78 21.79 -0.48 8.22
CA ASP A 78 22.46 0.68 7.63
C ASP A 78 21.38 1.55 6.94
N THR A 79 21.38 2.84 7.25
CA THR A 79 20.45 3.79 6.64
C THR A 79 20.48 3.72 5.10
N LYS A 80 21.62 3.32 4.53
CA LYS A 80 21.79 3.08 3.10
C LYS A 80 20.94 1.92 2.58
N GLU A 81 20.88 0.80 3.31
CA GLU A 81 20.05 -0.36 2.95
C GLU A 81 18.56 -0.04 2.98
N LEU A 82 18.12 0.74 3.97
CA LEU A 82 16.71 1.16 4.09
C LEU A 82 16.25 2.08 2.95
N LEU A 83 17.16 2.88 2.38
CA LEU A 83 16.86 3.82 1.30
C LEU A 83 17.08 3.22 -0.10
N GLU A 84 17.67 2.03 -0.21
CA GLU A 84 17.99 1.43 -1.51
C GLU A 84 16.76 1.20 -2.41
N PRO A 85 15.60 0.74 -1.92
CA PRO A 85 14.39 0.64 -2.74
C PRO A 85 13.95 1.97 -3.32
N PHE A 86 14.16 3.06 -2.57
CA PHE A 86 13.79 4.42 -2.99
C PHE A 86 14.79 4.98 -4.00
N ARG A 87 16.07 4.67 -3.86
CA ARG A 87 17.09 4.94 -4.87
C ARG A 87 16.80 4.19 -6.17
N LEU A 88 16.39 2.92 -6.05
CA LEU A 88 15.97 2.12 -7.19
C LEU A 88 14.77 2.74 -7.91
N ALA A 89 13.75 3.19 -7.19
CA ALA A 89 12.60 3.89 -7.76
C ALA A 89 13.01 5.14 -8.57
N ALA A 90 13.91 5.94 -8.02
CA ALA A 90 14.45 7.12 -8.73
C ALA A 90 15.25 6.74 -9.98
N ARG A 91 16.15 5.75 -9.85
CA ARG A 91 16.98 5.25 -10.96
C ARG A 91 16.14 4.71 -12.10
N GLU A 92 15.20 3.80 -11.81
CA GLU A 92 14.33 3.24 -12.84
C GLU A 92 13.42 4.30 -13.48
N SER A 93 13.04 5.35 -12.74
CA SER A 93 12.35 6.50 -13.31
C SER A 93 13.24 7.25 -14.32
N LEU A 94 14.50 7.54 -13.96
CA LEU A 94 15.47 8.18 -14.86
C LEU A 94 15.78 7.30 -16.09
N ASP A 95 15.94 6.01 -15.89
CA ASP A 95 16.17 5.04 -16.97
C ASP A 95 15.00 5.02 -17.96
N SER A 96 13.77 5.11 -17.44
CA SER A 96 12.56 5.17 -18.27
C SER A 96 12.45 6.43 -19.14
N LEU A 97 13.21 7.49 -18.78
CA LEU A 97 13.32 8.75 -19.50
C LEU A 97 14.60 8.82 -20.36
N GLU A 98 15.33 7.72 -20.50
CA GLU A 98 16.64 7.64 -21.20
C GLU A 98 17.71 8.57 -20.58
N ARG A 99 17.61 8.86 -19.28
CA ARG A 99 18.50 9.77 -18.55
C ARG A 99 19.38 9.05 -17.52
N ARG A 100 20.00 7.94 -17.92
CA ARG A 100 20.77 7.02 -17.05
C ARG A 100 21.90 7.68 -16.24
N LYS A 101 22.47 8.76 -16.74
CA LYS A 101 23.59 9.50 -16.10
C LYS A 101 23.11 10.77 -15.38
N ALA A 102 21.83 11.02 -15.33
CA ALA A 102 21.28 12.22 -14.71
C ALA A 102 21.23 12.05 -13.18
N GLY A 103 21.43 13.15 -12.46
CA GLY A 103 21.35 13.21 -11.01
C GLY A 103 20.01 13.75 -10.53
N VAL A 104 19.60 13.32 -9.36
CA VAL A 104 18.39 13.83 -8.70
C VAL A 104 18.54 13.81 -7.18
N SER A 105 18.19 14.90 -6.54
CA SER A 105 18.02 14.98 -5.08
C SER A 105 16.56 14.86 -4.73
N ILE A 106 16.24 13.97 -3.80
CA ILE A 106 14.86 13.62 -3.42
C ILE A 106 14.72 13.68 -1.91
N GLU A 107 13.70 14.41 -1.45
CA GLU A 107 13.24 14.40 -0.06
C GLU A 107 11.93 13.65 0.05
N VAL A 108 11.82 12.77 1.03
CA VAL A 108 10.64 11.92 1.28
C VAL A 108 10.06 12.17 2.65
N GLU A 109 8.75 12.38 2.70
CA GLU A 109 7.94 12.36 3.94
C GLU A 109 6.85 11.29 3.80
N CYS A 110 6.76 10.35 4.76
CA CYS A 110 5.73 9.32 4.75
C CYS A 110 4.83 9.46 5.97
N LYS A 111 3.53 9.77 5.75
CA LYS A 111 2.49 9.83 6.79
C LYS A 111 1.73 8.52 6.94
N ILE A 112 2.05 7.51 6.15
CA ILE A 112 1.48 6.17 6.26
C ILE A 112 2.27 5.42 7.33
N PRO A 113 1.62 4.80 8.33
CA PRO A 113 2.30 3.96 9.31
C PRO A 113 3.17 2.90 8.64
N ILE A 114 4.47 2.92 8.94
CA ILE A 114 5.46 2.04 8.30
C ILE A 114 5.39 0.65 8.94
N GLY A 115 5.44 -0.41 8.13
CA GLY A 115 5.36 -1.79 8.62
C GLY A 115 3.95 -2.25 9.03
N ALA A 116 2.96 -1.37 8.93
CA ALA A 116 1.57 -1.63 9.33
C ALA A 116 0.72 -2.35 8.25
N GLY A 117 1.29 -2.66 7.09
CA GLY A 117 0.56 -3.33 6.00
C GLY A 117 -0.31 -2.41 5.15
N LEU A 118 -0.13 -1.09 5.27
CA LEU A 118 -0.90 -0.07 4.56
C LEU A 118 -0.24 0.43 3.26
N GLY A 119 0.79 -0.27 2.76
CA GLY A 119 1.43 0.03 1.48
C GLY A 119 2.34 1.26 1.48
N SER A 120 2.99 1.58 2.62
CA SER A 120 3.89 2.73 2.74
C SER A 120 5.06 2.70 1.76
N SER A 121 5.69 1.54 1.54
CA SER A 121 6.80 1.37 0.57
C SER A 121 6.35 1.66 -0.85
N ALA A 122 5.25 1.05 -1.29
CA ALA A 122 4.69 1.22 -2.62
C ALA A 122 4.27 2.69 -2.87
N ALA A 123 3.59 3.32 -1.92
CA ALA A 123 3.21 4.72 -2.01
C ALA A 123 4.44 5.63 -2.13
N THR A 124 5.49 5.36 -1.34
CA THR A 124 6.74 6.13 -1.40
C THR A 124 7.43 5.97 -2.76
N ALA A 125 7.57 4.73 -3.25
CA ALA A 125 8.16 4.46 -4.55
C ALA A 125 7.37 5.15 -5.69
N VAL A 126 6.04 5.06 -5.67
CA VAL A 126 5.16 5.72 -6.65
C VAL A 126 5.33 7.25 -6.62
N ALA A 127 5.38 7.86 -5.42
CA ALA A 127 5.60 9.30 -5.28
C ALA A 127 6.98 9.71 -5.83
N ILE A 128 8.04 8.96 -5.50
CA ILE A 128 9.41 9.21 -6.00
C ILE A 128 9.45 9.16 -7.53
N ILE A 129 8.88 8.11 -8.14
CA ILE A 129 8.86 7.95 -9.60
C ILE A 129 8.17 9.14 -10.27
N ALA A 130 7.01 9.54 -9.75
CA ALA A 130 6.25 10.66 -10.27
C ALA A 130 6.97 12.01 -10.09
N ALA A 131 7.58 12.27 -8.92
CA ALA A 131 8.33 13.49 -8.66
C ALA A 131 9.60 13.56 -9.52
N THR A 132 10.36 12.46 -9.60
CA THR A 132 11.57 12.37 -10.42
C THR A 132 11.29 12.67 -11.89
N SER A 133 10.24 12.04 -12.46
CA SER A 133 9.88 12.30 -13.85
C SER A 133 9.52 13.76 -14.09
N ARG A 134 8.82 14.38 -13.15
CA ARG A 134 8.44 15.80 -13.23
C ARG A 134 9.62 16.76 -13.10
N ALA A 135 10.60 16.45 -12.27
CA ALA A 135 11.83 17.23 -12.14
C ALA A 135 12.62 17.31 -13.45
N TYR A 136 12.40 16.37 -14.37
CA TYR A 136 12.95 16.35 -15.72
C TYR A 136 11.95 16.81 -16.80
N GLY A 137 10.87 17.47 -16.42
CA GLY A 137 9.87 18.02 -17.34
C GLY A 137 8.95 16.98 -17.98
N ALA A 138 9.08 15.69 -17.61
CA ALA A 138 8.24 14.62 -18.12
C ALA A 138 7.02 14.37 -17.21
N LYS A 139 5.96 13.83 -17.78
CA LYS A 139 4.79 13.32 -17.04
C LYS A 139 4.55 11.88 -17.44
N LEU A 140 5.09 10.95 -16.67
CA LEU A 140 4.78 9.55 -16.87
C LEU A 140 3.26 9.30 -16.64
N ASP A 141 2.67 8.44 -17.45
CA ASP A 141 1.31 7.99 -17.24
C ASP A 141 1.23 6.95 -16.11
N ARG A 142 0.03 6.69 -15.62
CA ARG A 142 -0.18 5.76 -14.52
C ARG A 142 0.27 4.32 -14.81
N PRO A 143 0.01 3.74 -15.99
CA PRO A 143 0.53 2.43 -16.32
C PRO A 143 2.04 2.35 -16.20
N ARG A 144 2.77 3.36 -16.71
CA ARG A 144 4.23 3.38 -16.65
C ARG A 144 4.75 3.55 -15.22
N ILE A 145 4.14 4.44 -14.42
CA ILE A 145 4.48 4.60 -13.00
C ILE A 145 4.28 3.28 -12.25
N CYS A 146 3.12 2.62 -12.43
CA CYS A 146 2.81 1.34 -11.80
C CYS A 146 3.80 0.24 -12.19
N GLN A 147 4.20 0.19 -13.46
CA GLN A 147 5.18 -0.76 -13.96
C GLN A 147 6.56 -0.55 -13.33
N ILE A 148 7.05 0.70 -13.28
CA ILE A 148 8.34 1.03 -12.67
C ILE A 148 8.32 0.72 -11.17
N ALA A 149 7.23 1.04 -10.46
CA ALA A 149 7.11 0.79 -9.02
C ALA A 149 7.16 -0.70 -8.64
N PHE A 150 7.02 -1.61 -9.59
CA PHE A 150 7.16 -3.06 -9.35
C PHE A 150 8.61 -3.46 -9.00
N GLY A 151 9.63 -2.80 -9.55
CA GLY A 151 11.04 -3.07 -9.26
C GLY A 151 11.39 -2.85 -7.78
N PRO A 152 11.19 -1.65 -7.21
CA PRO A 152 11.38 -1.37 -5.79
C PRO A 152 10.60 -2.31 -4.86
N GLU A 153 9.35 -2.64 -5.18
CA GLU A 153 8.56 -3.59 -4.41
C GLU A 153 9.12 -5.02 -4.48
N SER A 154 9.65 -5.43 -5.64
CA SER A 154 10.32 -6.73 -5.80
C SER A 154 11.61 -6.81 -5.00
N TYR A 155 12.36 -5.72 -4.92
CA TYR A 155 13.56 -5.65 -4.09
C TYR A 155 13.23 -5.87 -2.60
N LEU A 156 12.18 -5.21 -2.09
CA LEU A 156 11.76 -5.31 -0.69
C LEU A 156 11.13 -6.67 -0.34
N HIS A 157 10.23 -7.14 -1.19
CA HIS A 157 9.30 -8.23 -0.86
C HIS A 157 9.59 -9.53 -1.61
N GLY A 158 10.48 -9.52 -2.58
CA GLY A 158 10.86 -10.67 -3.42
C GLY A 158 9.85 -10.96 -4.52
N SER A 159 8.63 -11.31 -4.17
CA SER A 159 7.54 -11.64 -5.13
C SER A 159 6.27 -10.86 -4.80
N PRO A 160 6.23 -9.55 -5.09
CA PRO A 160 5.05 -8.72 -4.79
C PRO A 160 3.86 -9.14 -5.64
N SER A 161 2.66 -8.91 -5.12
CA SER A 161 1.42 -9.19 -5.85
C SER A 161 1.16 -8.20 -7.00
N GLY A 162 1.58 -6.96 -6.82
CA GLY A 162 1.24 -5.85 -7.72
C GLY A 162 0.09 -4.97 -7.20
N VAL A 163 -0.66 -5.41 -6.20
CA VAL A 163 -1.82 -4.68 -5.64
C VAL A 163 -1.41 -3.35 -5.02
N ASP A 164 -0.31 -3.32 -4.26
CA ASP A 164 0.06 -2.16 -3.45
C ASP A 164 0.39 -0.96 -4.34
N GLN A 165 1.33 -1.12 -5.29
CA GLN A 165 1.67 -0.04 -6.21
C GLN A 165 0.53 0.29 -7.18
N ALA A 166 -0.29 -0.70 -7.59
CA ALA A 166 -1.46 -0.43 -8.42
C ALA A 166 -2.46 0.47 -7.67
N THR A 167 -2.77 0.15 -6.41
CA THR A 167 -3.70 0.95 -5.62
C THR A 167 -3.18 2.37 -5.39
N SER A 168 -1.91 2.51 -5.01
CA SER A 168 -1.28 3.82 -4.80
C SER A 168 -1.22 4.64 -6.09
N THR A 169 -1.02 3.99 -7.25
CA THR A 169 -0.94 4.69 -8.55
C THR A 169 -2.31 5.11 -9.07
N TYR A 170 -3.27 4.19 -9.07
CA TYR A 170 -4.57 4.45 -9.72
C TYR A 170 -5.55 5.17 -8.79
N GLY A 171 -5.42 5.02 -7.48
CA GLY A 171 -6.35 5.57 -6.51
C GLY A 171 -7.73 4.93 -6.57
N GLY A 172 -8.60 5.38 -5.70
CA GLY A 172 -9.96 4.90 -5.63
C GLY A 172 -10.06 3.47 -5.09
N LEU A 173 -11.15 2.83 -5.42
CA LEU A 173 -11.38 1.41 -5.17
C LEU A 173 -11.06 0.64 -6.44
N ILE A 174 -10.21 -0.37 -6.33
CA ILE A 174 -9.81 -1.20 -7.47
C ILE A 174 -10.06 -2.68 -7.22
N GLN A 175 -10.44 -3.40 -8.25
CA GLN A 175 -10.30 -4.84 -8.36
C GLN A 175 -9.01 -5.11 -9.14
N PHE A 176 -8.12 -5.87 -8.55
CA PHE A 176 -6.84 -6.26 -9.13
C PHE A 176 -6.81 -7.75 -9.40
N SER A 177 -6.31 -8.15 -10.56
CA SER A 177 -6.06 -9.55 -10.93
C SER A 177 -4.75 -9.65 -11.70
N LYS A 178 -3.97 -10.72 -11.46
CA LYS A 178 -2.77 -10.99 -12.26
C LYS A 178 -3.14 -11.46 -13.68
N PRO A 179 -2.33 -11.19 -14.71
CA PRO A 179 -1.27 -10.21 -14.76
C PRO A 179 -1.83 -8.78 -14.91
N ASP A 180 -1.52 -7.89 -13.98
CA ASP A 180 -1.70 -6.43 -13.99
C ASP A 180 -3.04 -5.87 -14.49
N LYS A 181 -4.13 -6.63 -14.31
CA LYS A 181 -5.48 -6.16 -14.66
C LYS A 181 -6.06 -5.34 -13.52
N VAL A 182 -6.08 -4.02 -13.71
CA VAL A 182 -6.68 -3.07 -12.78
C VAL A 182 -8.03 -2.61 -13.30
N LYS A 183 -9.09 -2.85 -12.53
CA LYS A 183 -10.44 -2.36 -12.80
C LYS A 183 -10.86 -1.42 -11.69
N ARG A 184 -10.98 -0.13 -11.99
CA ARG A 184 -11.52 0.84 -11.02
C ARG A 184 -13.02 0.60 -10.84
N LEU A 185 -13.45 0.59 -9.59
CA LEU A 185 -14.85 0.44 -9.20
C LEU A 185 -15.41 1.82 -8.85
N ARG A 186 -16.58 2.12 -9.40
CA ARG A 186 -17.35 3.34 -9.04
C ARG A 186 -18.47 2.94 -8.10
N LEU A 187 -18.54 3.60 -6.97
CA LEU A 187 -19.58 3.39 -5.97
C LEU A 187 -20.43 4.64 -5.83
N LYS A 188 -21.69 4.46 -5.46
CA LYS A 188 -22.60 5.56 -5.13
C LYS A 188 -22.32 6.13 -3.74
N ARG A 189 -21.94 5.27 -2.81
CA ARG A 189 -21.59 5.59 -1.42
C ARG A 189 -20.32 4.82 -1.03
N MET A 190 -19.46 5.46 -0.27
CA MET A 190 -18.31 4.79 0.33
C MET A 190 -18.68 4.29 1.73
N PRO A 191 -18.31 3.07 2.07
CA PRO A 191 -18.48 2.57 3.42
C PRO A 191 -17.53 3.31 4.40
N SER A 192 -17.96 3.47 5.66
CA SER A 192 -17.12 4.00 6.74
C SER A 192 -16.15 2.93 7.21
N ILE A 193 -14.86 3.19 7.10
CA ILE A 193 -13.82 2.22 7.45
C ILE A 193 -12.89 2.80 8.52
N LEU A 194 -12.82 2.07 9.63
CA LEU A 194 -11.87 2.29 10.70
C LEU A 194 -10.66 1.37 10.50
N VAL A 195 -9.46 1.94 10.52
CA VAL A 195 -8.21 1.18 10.56
C VAL A 195 -7.72 1.13 12.01
N CYS A 196 -7.13 0.04 12.45
CA CYS A 196 -6.50 -0.04 13.76
C CYS A 196 -5.18 -0.80 13.68
N ASP A 197 -4.09 -0.11 14.04
CA ASP A 197 -2.77 -0.73 14.15
C ASP A 197 -2.69 -1.53 15.46
N THR A 198 -2.19 -2.76 15.36
CA THR A 198 -1.91 -3.64 16.50
C THR A 198 -0.69 -3.20 17.30
N ASN A 199 0.12 -2.28 16.80
CA ASN A 199 1.46 -1.93 17.29
C ASN A 199 2.44 -3.12 17.33
N VAL A 200 2.13 -4.21 16.58
CA VAL A 200 3.00 -5.37 16.39
C VAL A 200 3.51 -5.38 14.96
N HIS A 201 4.82 -5.25 14.81
CA HIS A 201 5.47 -5.19 13.49
C HIS A 201 6.19 -6.48 13.17
N ARG A 202 6.06 -6.97 11.94
CA ARG A 202 6.78 -8.15 11.41
C ARG A 202 7.19 -7.94 9.96
N SER A 203 8.13 -8.76 9.49
CA SER A 203 8.56 -8.76 8.10
C SER A 203 7.50 -9.37 7.18
N THR A 204 6.97 -8.59 6.25
CA THR A 204 6.04 -9.03 5.20
C THR A 204 6.64 -10.15 4.34
N LYS A 205 7.94 -10.06 4.02
CA LYS A 205 8.65 -11.00 3.13
C LYS A 205 8.58 -12.45 3.63
N SER A 206 8.76 -12.66 4.93
CA SER A 206 8.76 -14.00 5.52
C SER A 206 7.37 -14.66 5.49
N LEU A 207 6.32 -13.90 5.73
CA LEU A 207 4.93 -14.39 5.75
C LEU A 207 4.43 -14.76 4.35
N VAL A 208 4.59 -13.88 3.37
CA VAL A 208 4.20 -14.16 1.98
C VAL A 208 4.95 -15.39 1.45
N GLY A 209 6.26 -15.46 1.68
CA GLY A 209 7.08 -16.62 1.27
C GLY A 209 6.62 -17.92 1.91
N SER A 210 6.20 -17.91 3.19
CA SER A 210 5.68 -19.10 3.87
C SER A 210 4.33 -19.58 3.30
N VAL A 211 3.45 -18.65 2.90
CA VAL A 211 2.18 -18.99 2.26
C VAL A 211 2.40 -19.63 0.90
N VAL A 212 3.30 -19.08 0.09
CA VAL A 212 3.64 -19.64 -1.24
C VAL A 212 4.21 -21.06 -1.09
N LYS A 213 5.12 -21.29 -0.15
CA LYS A 213 5.67 -22.63 0.11
C LYS A 213 4.59 -23.62 0.56
N ARG A 214 3.68 -23.22 1.45
CA ARG A 214 2.57 -24.08 1.89
C ARG A 214 1.57 -24.37 0.78
N ALA A 215 1.30 -23.41 -0.10
CA ALA A 215 0.45 -23.63 -1.26
C ALA A 215 1.06 -24.64 -2.26
N GLN A 216 2.39 -24.74 -2.31
CA GLN A 216 3.09 -25.75 -3.12
C GLN A 216 3.04 -27.14 -2.47
N SER A 217 3.12 -27.25 -1.14
CA SER A 217 3.11 -28.52 -0.41
C SER A 217 1.71 -29.11 -0.20
N ASP A 218 0.67 -28.28 -0.14
CA ASP A 218 -0.74 -28.66 0.03
C ASP A 218 -1.60 -27.99 -1.04
N SER A 219 -1.39 -28.42 -2.29
CA SER A 219 -2.00 -27.77 -3.45
C SER A 219 -3.54 -27.95 -3.52
N GLU A 220 -4.08 -29.03 -2.97
CA GLU A 220 -5.54 -29.31 -3.01
C GLU A 220 -6.30 -28.37 -2.08
N THR A 221 -5.88 -28.30 -0.81
CA THR A 221 -6.48 -27.40 0.20
C THR A 221 -6.37 -25.94 -0.22
N PHE A 222 -5.19 -25.53 -0.76
CA PHE A 222 -5.01 -24.17 -1.24
C PHE A 222 -5.84 -23.86 -2.50
N ARG A 223 -6.04 -24.82 -3.40
CA ARG A 223 -6.89 -24.65 -4.58
C ARG A 223 -8.36 -24.43 -4.19
N SER A 224 -8.88 -25.21 -3.24
CA SER A 224 -10.24 -25.03 -2.70
C SER A 224 -10.41 -23.63 -2.09
N ARG A 225 -9.47 -23.21 -1.23
CA ARG A 225 -9.47 -21.87 -0.63
C ARG A 225 -9.31 -20.74 -1.64
N LEU A 226 -8.51 -20.96 -2.69
CA LEU A 226 -8.34 -19.99 -3.77
C LEU A 226 -9.67 -19.73 -4.50
N GLY A 227 -10.45 -20.80 -4.75
CA GLY A 227 -11.80 -20.69 -5.30
C GLY A 227 -12.73 -19.90 -4.39
N GLU A 228 -12.73 -20.21 -3.10
CA GLU A 228 -13.55 -19.51 -2.10
C GLU A 228 -13.20 -18.01 -1.99
N VAL A 229 -11.90 -17.67 -1.93
CA VAL A 229 -11.46 -16.26 -1.88
C VAL A 229 -11.80 -15.52 -3.18
N SER A 230 -11.72 -16.20 -4.33
CA SER A 230 -12.12 -15.61 -5.61
C SER A 230 -13.60 -15.25 -5.62
N GLU A 231 -14.46 -16.13 -5.08
CA GLU A 231 -15.91 -15.88 -4.94
C GLU A 231 -16.19 -14.76 -3.92
N ILE A 232 -15.51 -14.77 -2.77
CA ILE A 232 -15.58 -13.67 -1.79
C ILE A 232 -15.22 -12.34 -2.45
N SER A 233 -14.14 -12.27 -3.21
CA SER A 233 -13.71 -11.04 -3.87
C SER A 233 -14.75 -10.55 -4.91
N ALA A 234 -15.36 -11.47 -5.64
CA ALA A 234 -16.45 -11.14 -6.57
C ALA A 234 -17.70 -10.65 -5.84
N SER A 235 -18.05 -11.28 -4.72
CA SER A 235 -19.19 -10.90 -3.88
C SER A 235 -18.98 -9.55 -3.21
N VAL A 236 -17.77 -9.26 -2.72
CA VAL A 236 -17.38 -7.93 -2.20
C VAL A 236 -17.64 -6.85 -3.23
N VAL A 237 -17.28 -7.07 -4.50
CA VAL A 237 -17.58 -6.10 -5.57
C VAL A 237 -19.09 -5.92 -5.77
N ARG A 238 -19.88 -6.99 -5.67
CA ARG A 238 -21.36 -6.93 -5.78
C ARG A 238 -21.98 -6.17 -4.60
N ALA A 239 -21.59 -6.51 -3.36
CA ALA A 239 -22.06 -5.85 -2.15
C ALA A 239 -21.76 -4.34 -2.17
N LEU A 240 -20.50 -3.96 -2.48
CA LEU A 240 -20.09 -2.57 -2.63
C LEU A 240 -20.93 -1.81 -3.65
N ARG A 241 -21.26 -2.40 -4.81
CA ARG A 241 -22.07 -1.76 -5.84
C ARG A 241 -23.52 -1.56 -5.41
N ARG A 242 -24.07 -2.48 -4.60
CA ARG A 242 -25.43 -2.36 -4.05
C ARG A 242 -25.48 -1.42 -2.83
N GLY A 243 -24.35 -1.15 -2.20
CA GLY A 243 -24.27 -0.43 -0.93
C GLY A 243 -24.77 -1.29 0.24
N ASP A 244 -24.60 -2.61 0.16
CA ASP A 244 -24.98 -3.59 1.16
C ASP A 244 -23.83 -3.79 2.15
N ASP A 245 -23.81 -2.99 3.20
CA ASP A 245 -22.75 -3.01 4.19
C ASP A 245 -22.83 -4.26 5.10
N VAL A 246 -24.02 -4.82 5.29
CA VAL A 246 -24.20 -6.06 6.07
C VAL A 246 -23.51 -7.22 5.35
N GLU A 247 -23.86 -7.45 4.07
CA GLU A 247 -23.21 -8.48 3.26
C GLU A 247 -21.70 -8.23 3.12
N LEU A 248 -21.28 -6.97 2.92
CA LEU A 248 -19.86 -6.62 2.86
C LEU A 248 -19.13 -7.02 4.14
N GLY A 249 -19.73 -6.74 5.30
CA GLY A 249 -19.18 -7.08 6.61
C GLY A 249 -19.04 -8.59 6.80
N GLU A 250 -20.05 -9.38 6.43
CA GLU A 250 -20.02 -10.85 6.49
C GLU A 250 -18.90 -11.42 5.60
N LEU A 251 -18.75 -10.90 4.37
CA LEU A 251 -17.69 -11.31 3.46
C LEU A 251 -16.29 -10.96 4.00
N MET A 252 -16.14 -9.79 4.62
CA MET A 252 -14.89 -9.42 5.30
C MET A 252 -14.58 -10.40 6.45
N ASN A 253 -15.59 -10.77 7.25
CA ASN A 253 -15.45 -11.74 8.33
C ASN A 253 -15.00 -13.10 7.78
N ARG A 254 -15.64 -13.58 6.73
CA ARG A 254 -15.28 -14.85 6.10
C ARG A 254 -13.87 -14.84 5.53
N ASN A 255 -13.48 -13.75 4.88
CA ASN A 255 -12.09 -13.58 4.39
C ASN A 255 -11.08 -13.63 5.55
N HIS A 256 -11.38 -13.01 6.70
CA HIS A 256 -10.51 -13.09 7.87
C HIS A 256 -10.33 -14.52 8.38
N GLU A 257 -11.38 -15.30 8.46
CA GLU A 257 -11.32 -16.71 8.87
C GLU A 257 -10.38 -17.53 7.97
N LEU A 258 -10.45 -17.31 6.64
CA LEU A 258 -9.54 -17.98 5.71
C LEU A 258 -8.07 -17.55 5.92
N LEU A 259 -7.83 -16.27 6.23
CA LEU A 259 -6.50 -15.77 6.56
C LEU A 259 -5.96 -16.36 7.87
N VAL A 260 -6.82 -16.55 8.89
CA VAL A 260 -6.45 -17.27 10.12
C VAL A 260 -6.10 -18.73 9.81
N GLN A 261 -6.92 -19.43 9.02
CA GLN A 261 -6.69 -20.83 8.64
C GLN A 261 -5.38 -21.05 7.87
N ILE A 262 -4.95 -20.09 7.06
CA ILE A 262 -3.65 -20.16 6.41
C ILE A 262 -2.51 -19.64 7.29
N GLY A 263 -2.78 -19.35 8.58
CA GLY A 263 -1.78 -19.02 9.59
C GLY A 263 -1.04 -17.71 9.36
N VAL A 264 -1.70 -16.71 8.78
CA VAL A 264 -1.12 -15.37 8.56
C VAL A 264 -1.64 -14.32 9.55
N SER A 265 -2.57 -14.68 10.43
CA SER A 265 -3.03 -13.79 11.48
C SER A 265 -2.05 -13.74 12.67
N HIS A 266 -2.42 -13.00 13.68
CA HIS A 266 -1.68 -12.84 14.93
C HIS A 266 -2.68 -12.69 16.10
N PRO A 267 -2.39 -13.19 17.31
CA PRO A 267 -3.33 -13.11 18.45
C PRO A 267 -3.84 -11.69 18.73
N MET A 268 -3.02 -10.66 18.52
CA MET A 268 -3.45 -9.27 18.68
C MET A 268 -4.40 -8.82 17.57
N LEU A 269 -4.20 -9.26 16.32
CA LEU A 269 -5.16 -9.04 15.23
C LEU A 269 -6.51 -9.70 15.55
N ASP A 270 -6.50 -10.97 15.93
CA ASP A 270 -7.73 -11.72 16.24
C ASP A 270 -8.48 -11.10 17.42
N ARG A 271 -7.74 -10.62 18.42
CA ARG A 271 -8.32 -9.91 19.58
C ARG A 271 -9.00 -8.61 19.16
N LEU A 272 -8.36 -7.77 18.33
CA LEU A 272 -8.93 -6.51 17.89
C LEU A 272 -10.09 -6.71 16.91
N VAL A 273 -9.99 -7.67 15.99
CA VAL A 273 -11.07 -8.04 15.07
C VAL A 273 -12.30 -8.48 15.83
N ARG A 274 -12.14 -9.36 16.83
CA ARG A 274 -13.25 -9.79 17.69
C ARG A 274 -13.85 -8.60 18.44
N ALA A 275 -13.02 -7.76 19.06
CA ALA A 275 -13.48 -6.60 19.80
C ALA A 275 -14.24 -5.59 18.94
N ALA A 276 -13.86 -5.41 17.66
CA ALA A 276 -14.57 -4.55 16.72
C ALA A 276 -15.98 -5.12 16.41
N ARG A 277 -16.07 -6.43 16.14
CA ARG A 277 -17.36 -7.12 15.88
C ARG A 277 -18.30 -7.06 17.10
N GLU A 278 -17.77 -7.35 18.30
CA GLU A 278 -18.53 -7.29 19.56
C GLU A 278 -19.00 -5.84 19.87
N ALA A 279 -18.28 -4.84 19.37
CA ALA A 279 -18.65 -3.44 19.51
C ALA A 279 -19.64 -2.93 18.44
N GLY A 280 -20.06 -3.75 17.48
CA GLY A 280 -21.13 -3.45 16.53
C GLY A 280 -20.66 -3.26 15.07
N ALA A 281 -19.37 -3.38 14.73
CA ALA A 281 -18.94 -3.32 13.35
C ALA A 281 -19.65 -4.38 12.49
N PHE A 282 -20.16 -4.03 11.32
CA PHE A 282 -20.73 -4.97 10.35
C PHE A 282 -19.78 -6.13 10.04
N GLY A 283 -18.47 -5.82 9.98
CA GLY A 283 -17.44 -6.80 9.79
C GLY A 283 -16.07 -6.24 10.11
N ALA A 284 -15.12 -7.14 10.41
CA ALA A 284 -13.75 -6.74 10.72
C ALA A 284 -12.76 -7.83 10.29
N LYS A 285 -11.60 -7.42 9.81
CA LYS A 285 -10.55 -8.33 9.33
C LYS A 285 -9.16 -7.68 9.38
N MET A 286 -8.13 -8.50 9.37
CA MET A 286 -6.77 -7.99 9.09
C MET A 286 -6.67 -7.42 7.67
N THR A 287 -5.72 -6.54 7.43
CA THR A 287 -5.36 -6.04 6.09
C THR A 287 -3.86 -6.12 5.86
N GLY A 288 -3.45 -6.39 4.63
CA GLY A 288 -2.04 -6.58 4.27
C GLY A 288 -1.50 -7.98 4.59
N ALA A 289 -0.22 -8.08 4.92
CA ALA A 289 0.45 -9.37 5.07
C ALA A 289 0.16 -10.12 6.38
N GLY A 290 -0.37 -9.46 7.40
CA GLY A 290 -0.62 -10.07 8.71
C GLY A 290 0.63 -10.25 9.58
N GLY A 291 0.54 -11.15 10.57
CA GLY A 291 1.57 -11.33 11.60
C GLY A 291 1.70 -10.16 12.57
N GLY A 292 0.75 -9.25 12.56
CA GLY A 292 0.69 -7.93 13.19
C GLY A 292 0.20 -6.91 12.17
N GLY A 293 0.60 -5.63 12.31
CA GLY A 293 0.16 -4.54 11.46
C GLY A 293 -1.30 -4.17 11.71
N CYS A 294 -2.06 -3.81 10.67
CA CYS A 294 -3.40 -3.29 10.82
C CYS A 294 -4.52 -4.29 10.61
N MET A 295 -5.62 -4.06 11.31
CA MET A 295 -6.94 -4.55 10.97
C MET A 295 -7.83 -3.41 10.47
N ILE A 296 -8.91 -3.73 9.79
CA ILE A 296 -9.97 -2.82 9.35
C ILE A 296 -11.31 -3.28 9.90
N ALA A 297 -12.17 -2.32 10.26
CA ALA A 297 -13.55 -2.55 10.66
C ALA A 297 -14.47 -1.71 9.78
N LEU A 298 -15.56 -2.32 9.33
CA LEU A 298 -16.63 -1.68 8.58
C LEU A 298 -17.68 -1.18 9.55
N CYS A 299 -17.89 0.14 9.55
CA CYS A 299 -18.80 0.82 10.46
C CYS A 299 -19.98 1.42 9.69
N GLU A 300 -21.10 1.65 10.36
CA GLU A 300 -22.27 2.29 9.79
C GLU A 300 -21.96 3.74 9.37
N ASP A 301 -21.31 4.47 10.29
CA ASP A 301 -20.94 5.87 10.12
C ASP A 301 -19.66 6.22 10.91
N GLU A 302 -19.31 7.51 10.94
CA GLU A 302 -18.15 8.02 11.65
C GLU A 302 -18.33 8.01 13.18
N GLU A 303 -19.57 8.17 13.68
CA GLU A 303 -19.87 8.13 15.11
C GLU A 303 -19.65 6.71 15.65
N GLU A 304 -20.18 5.72 14.94
CA GLU A 304 -19.92 4.33 15.27
C GLU A 304 -18.43 3.97 15.18
N ALA A 305 -17.74 4.44 14.14
CA ALA A 305 -16.30 4.24 14.00
C ALA A 305 -15.51 4.82 15.18
N PHE A 306 -15.91 6.01 15.69
CA PHE A 306 -15.30 6.61 16.87
C PHE A 306 -15.55 5.78 18.14
N ARG A 307 -16.78 5.28 18.32
CA ARG A 307 -17.17 4.40 19.44
C ARG A 307 -16.38 3.10 19.43
N ILE A 308 -16.33 2.43 18.28
CA ILE A 308 -15.53 1.19 18.09
C ILE A 308 -14.05 1.49 18.30
N GLY A 309 -13.52 2.59 17.76
CA GLY A 309 -12.15 3.01 17.95
C GLY A 309 -11.77 3.17 19.42
N SER A 310 -12.68 3.71 20.23
CA SER A 310 -12.47 3.83 21.68
C SER A 310 -12.36 2.46 22.38
N VAL A 311 -13.13 1.45 21.92
CA VAL A 311 -13.02 0.07 22.40
C VAL A 311 -11.66 -0.52 22.00
N LEU A 312 -11.25 -0.37 20.74
CA LEU A 312 -9.99 -0.91 20.23
C LEU A 312 -8.78 -0.29 20.93
N ARG A 313 -8.83 1.02 21.25
CA ARG A 313 -7.76 1.70 22.01
C ARG A 313 -7.61 1.08 23.40
N ARG A 314 -8.71 0.82 24.12
CA ARG A 314 -8.65 0.13 25.43
C ARG A 314 -8.13 -1.29 25.34
N ARG A 315 -8.18 -1.92 24.17
CA ARG A 315 -7.62 -3.27 23.88
C ARG A 315 -6.16 -3.22 23.42
N GLY A 316 -5.53 -2.04 23.37
CA GLY A 316 -4.11 -1.84 23.04
C GLY A 316 -3.83 -1.56 21.55
N GLY A 317 -4.87 -1.34 20.74
CA GLY A 317 -4.73 -0.91 19.35
C GLY A 317 -4.63 0.60 19.20
N SER A 318 -4.13 1.06 18.06
CA SER A 318 -4.09 2.46 17.65
C SER A 318 -5.07 2.70 16.49
N PRO A 319 -6.35 3.06 16.79
CA PRO A 319 -7.36 3.27 15.76
C PRO A 319 -7.29 4.66 15.15
N TYR A 320 -7.60 4.75 13.84
CA TYR A 320 -7.78 5.98 13.08
C TYR A 320 -8.75 5.78 11.91
N LEU A 321 -9.58 6.77 11.66
CA LEU A 321 -10.51 6.76 10.55
C LEU A 321 -9.77 7.06 9.25
N VAL A 322 -10.13 6.37 8.18
CA VAL A 322 -9.61 6.63 6.84
C VAL A 322 -10.74 6.89 5.86
N SER A 323 -10.47 7.73 4.89
CA SER A 323 -11.36 7.97 3.76
C SER A 323 -10.71 7.54 2.44
N LEU A 324 -11.55 7.36 1.41
CA LEU A 324 -11.09 7.03 0.07
C LEU A 324 -10.23 8.17 -0.49
N ASP A 325 -9.05 7.85 -1.03
CA ASP A 325 -8.34 8.74 -1.95
C ASP A 325 -8.74 8.40 -3.40
N PRO A 326 -9.56 9.22 -4.07
CA PRO A 326 -10.01 8.93 -5.43
C PRO A 326 -8.95 9.23 -6.48
N ALA A 327 -7.92 10.00 -6.12
CA ALA A 327 -6.97 10.55 -7.08
C ALA A 327 -5.83 9.59 -7.40
N GLY A 328 -5.33 8.82 -6.41
CA GLY A 328 -4.08 8.07 -6.56
C GLY A 328 -2.87 9.01 -6.63
N VAL A 329 -1.88 8.66 -7.44
CA VAL A 329 -0.70 9.50 -7.59
C VAL A 329 -1.04 10.84 -8.25
N VAL A 330 -0.57 11.92 -7.61
CA VAL A 330 -0.66 13.29 -8.11
C VAL A 330 0.72 13.90 -8.08
N SER A 331 1.11 14.64 -9.14
CA SER A 331 2.40 15.31 -9.23
C SER A 331 2.26 16.72 -9.79
N SER A 332 3.10 17.64 -9.32
CA SER A 332 3.15 19.05 -9.72
C SER A 332 4.59 19.48 -9.99
N THR A 333 4.75 20.51 -10.81
CA THR A 333 5.98 21.26 -11.03
C THR A 333 5.82 22.66 -10.46
N ASN A 334 6.93 23.40 -10.24
CA ASN A 334 6.94 24.81 -9.83
C ASN A 334 6.45 25.09 -8.39
N GLY A 335 7.02 24.38 -7.40
CA GLY A 335 6.90 24.82 -5.99
C GLY A 335 5.52 24.66 -5.33
N THR A 336 4.53 24.13 -6.04
CA THR A 336 3.27 23.74 -5.39
C THR A 336 3.53 22.49 -4.56
N VAL A 337 3.81 22.70 -3.26
CA VAL A 337 3.93 21.61 -2.31
C VAL A 337 2.55 20.97 -2.17
N LEU A 338 2.41 19.74 -2.65
CA LEU A 338 1.22 18.94 -2.44
C LEU A 338 1.18 18.55 -0.95
N LYS A 339 0.35 19.23 -0.18
CA LYS A 339 0.11 18.91 1.24
C LYS A 339 -1.06 17.96 1.39
#